data_6e3c4ea6863d91c383404f902a1b2316
#
_entry.id   6e3c4ea6863d91c383404f902a1b2316
#
_cell.length_a   1.000
_cell.length_b   1.000
_cell.length_c   1.000
_cell.angle_alpha   90.00
_cell.angle_beta   90.00
_cell.angle_gamma   90.00
#
_symmetry.space_group_name_H-M   'P 1'
#
loop_
_entity.id
_entity.type
_entity.pdbx_description
1 polymer ?
#
loop_
_entity_poly.entity_id
_entity_poly.type
_entity_poly.pdbx_seq_one_letter_code
_entity_poly.pdbx_strand_id
1 'polypeptide(L)'
;RGACNFTLKIKNVGEAGGLIGIIGLVAPGAPFSGGDGGDRPIDIPGYMISQADSNTLKSGLPNTVLRFDPTSGTPLVGSMVGSSSRGPRNPDSLLKPEIGAPGASVSAIAGTGTDTGPFGGTSGAAPMVAGSAALLLDAYPGLSPAETKARLMNNGETDIQTDPFAGLAPVSRIGGGEVRVLDAFEAPIAAWDDDTLLGSLSWGFVDVAKDVVTLHKTIRVRNYSDKAVQYSLTPTFRYQDDADLGAVTVTTPPGKIKVRPNSDATIPVKMTIEGAKLEANAMNSGSDGANPAALTFNEFDGYLILDDGKGSSVHLPWHVLPRKAAEVKGRSVLNVSPGDVDRVSLDNVGVGTAQIDAYSLLAISPDIPEGERGGQAPTPDIRAVGITTIPVPAGFCSA
;
A
#
# COMPACT_ATOMS: atom_id res chain seq x y z
N ARG A 1 -25.98 -2.59 11.18
CA ARG A 1 -24.88 -2.49 10.20
C ARG A 1 -24.74 -1.04 9.74
N GLY A 2 -23.63 -0.37 10.10
CA GLY A 2 -23.09 0.81 9.43
C GLY A 2 -23.88 2.14 9.37
N ALA A 3 -25.15 2.18 9.64
CA ALA A 3 -26.00 3.33 9.35
C ALA A 3 -26.01 4.44 10.42
N CYS A 4 -25.45 4.23 11.59
CA CYS A 4 -25.39 5.23 12.65
C CYS A 4 -24.09 5.13 13.45
N ASN A 5 -23.75 6.20 14.17
CA ASN A 5 -22.57 6.30 15.01
C ASN A 5 -22.49 5.21 16.06
N PHE A 6 -21.29 4.87 16.50
CA PHE A 6 -21.10 3.87 17.55
C PHE A 6 -21.71 4.33 18.88
N THR A 7 -21.53 5.59 19.21
CA THR A 7 -22.10 6.23 20.40
C THR A 7 -23.61 6.14 20.45
N LEU A 8 -24.30 6.40 19.31
CA LEU A 8 -25.75 6.23 19.23
C LEU A 8 -26.20 4.79 19.48
N LYS A 9 -25.45 3.81 18.96
CA LYS A 9 -25.74 2.39 19.21
C LYS A 9 -25.63 2.03 20.69
N ILE A 10 -24.57 2.50 21.36
CA ILE A 10 -24.35 2.26 22.79
C ILE A 10 -25.43 2.96 23.62
N LYS A 11 -25.75 4.21 23.30
CA LYS A 11 -26.85 4.96 23.92
C LYS A 11 -28.17 4.19 23.84
N ASN A 12 -28.56 3.73 22.64
CA ASN A 12 -29.78 2.97 22.43
C ASN A 12 -29.83 1.67 23.28
N VAL A 13 -28.66 1.01 23.47
CA VAL A 13 -28.58 -0.16 24.36
C VAL A 13 -28.84 0.23 25.81
N GLY A 14 -28.27 1.34 26.29
CA GLY A 14 -28.53 1.87 27.64
C GLY A 14 -29.99 2.25 27.85
N GLU A 15 -30.59 2.97 26.90
CA GLU A 15 -32.00 3.35 26.92
C GLU A 15 -32.94 2.13 26.94
N ALA A 16 -32.50 1.01 26.33
CA ALA A 16 -33.22 -0.26 26.41
C ALA A 16 -32.96 -1.06 27.67
N GLY A 17 -32.26 -0.50 28.65
CA GLY A 17 -31.94 -1.15 29.93
C GLY A 17 -30.70 -2.05 29.90
N GLY A 18 -29.90 -2.02 28.86
CA GLY A 18 -28.61 -2.74 28.78
C GLY A 18 -27.56 -2.08 29.66
N LEU A 19 -26.69 -2.90 30.26
CA LEU A 19 -25.62 -2.44 31.15
C LEU A 19 -24.29 -2.23 30.40
N ILE A 20 -24.15 -2.85 29.23
CA ILE A 20 -22.94 -2.81 28.41
C ILE A 20 -23.36 -2.91 26.92
N GLY A 21 -22.80 -2.08 26.09
CA GLY A 21 -22.99 -2.18 24.65
C GLY A 21 -21.82 -2.91 23.96
N ILE A 22 -22.12 -3.97 23.18
CA ILE A 22 -21.10 -4.70 22.43
C ILE A 22 -21.34 -4.51 20.95
N ILE A 23 -20.32 -4.01 20.25
CA ILE A 23 -20.33 -3.79 18.81
C ILE A 23 -19.45 -4.84 18.14
N GLY A 24 -20.07 -5.77 17.41
CA GLY A 24 -19.34 -6.73 16.57
C GLY A 24 -19.03 -6.16 15.20
N LEU A 25 -17.81 -6.37 14.73
CA LEU A 25 -17.43 -6.01 13.37
C LEU A 25 -18.28 -6.77 12.34
N VAL A 26 -18.51 -6.16 11.19
CA VAL A 26 -19.27 -6.73 10.06
C VAL A 26 -18.39 -7.36 8.99
N ALA A 27 -17.09 -7.19 9.12
CA ALA A 27 -16.06 -7.79 8.26
C ALA A 27 -14.94 -8.36 9.15
N PRO A 28 -14.12 -9.30 8.64
CA PRO A 28 -12.91 -9.73 9.33
C PRO A 28 -11.97 -8.56 9.61
N GLY A 29 -11.27 -8.63 10.74
CA GLY A 29 -10.30 -7.63 11.17
C GLY A 29 -10.25 -7.49 12.69
N ALA A 30 -9.21 -6.80 13.18
CA ALA A 30 -9.07 -6.48 14.57
C ALA A 30 -10.07 -5.42 15.02
N PRO A 31 -10.58 -5.48 16.27
CA PRO A 31 -11.32 -4.40 16.86
C PRO A 31 -10.51 -3.10 16.84
N PHE A 32 -11.19 -1.98 16.69
CA PHE A 32 -10.56 -0.66 16.67
C PHE A 32 -11.30 0.29 17.62
N SER A 33 -10.63 1.36 18.05
CA SER A 33 -11.27 2.39 18.85
C SER A 33 -12.28 3.17 17.99
N GLY A 34 -13.55 3.09 18.34
CA GLY A 34 -14.62 3.83 17.67
C GLY A 34 -14.57 5.31 18.05
N GLY A 35 -14.78 6.18 17.08
CA GLY A 35 -14.90 7.63 17.32
C GLY A 35 -16.17 7.99 18.09
N ASP A 36 -16.10 9.09 18.87
CA ASP A 36 -17.26 9.70 19.50
C ASP A 36 -18.12 10.41 18.42
N GLY A 37 -19.34 9.95 18.25
CA GLY A 37 -20.29 10.53 17.31
C GLY A 37 -21.06 11.73 17.87
N GLY A 38 -20.77 12.17 19.09
CA GLY A 38 -21.46 13.28 19.75
C GLY A 38 -22.85 12.95 20.30
N ASP A 39 -23.27 11.69 20.25
CA ASP A 39 -24.58 11.25 20.77
C ASP A 39 -24.50 11.05 22.29
N ARG A 40 -24.74 12.11 23.05
CA ARG A 40 -24.64 12.13 24.53
C ARG A 40 -25.99 12.39 25.19
N PRO A 41 -26.20 11.93 26.46
CA PRO A 41 -25.28 11.18 27.30
C PRO A 41 -25.15 9.71 26.91
N ILE A 42 -24.00 9.10 27.25
CA ILE A 42 -23.76 7.65 27.17
C ILE A 42 -23.45 7.20 28.56
N ASP A 43 -24.38 6.46 29.16
CA ASP A 43 -24.35 6.09 30.58
C ASP A 43 -23.81 4.66 30.82
N ILE A 44 -23.52 3.94 29.74
CA ILE A 44 -23.00 2.58 29.79
C ILE A 44 -21.70 2.44 28.99
N PRO A 45 -20.78 1.54 29.40
CA PRO A 45 -19.57 1.27 28.60
C PRO A 45 -19.90 0.59 27.28
N GLY A 46 -19.09 0.91 26.25
CA GLY A 46 -19.14 0.30 24.92
C GLY A 46 -17.84 -0.39 24.58
N TYR A 47 -17.93 -1.60 24.04
CA TYR A 47 -16.79 -2.40 23.60
C TYR A 47 -16.95 -2.84 22.16
N MET A 48 -15.83 -2.95 21.44
CA MET A 48 -15.80 -3.50 20.10
C MET A 48 -15.11 -4.86 20.10
N ILE A 49 -15.69 -5.81 19.38
CA ILE A 49 -15.16 -7.18 19.24
C ILE A 49 -15.03 -7.56 17.77
N SER A 50 -14.22 -8.57 17.48
CA SER A 50 -14.05 -9.10 16.15
C SER A 50 -15.37 -9.63 15.57
N GLN A 51 -15.42 -9.80 14.24
CA GLN A 51 -16.56 -10.45 13.60
C GLN A 51 -16.72 -11.91 14.06
N ALA A 52 -15.61 -12.64 14.20
CA ALA A 52 -15.63 -14.04 14.65
C ALA A 52 -16.21 -14.17 16.05
N ASP A 53 -15.74 -13.35 16.99
CA ASP A 53 -16.27 -13.34 18.37
C ASP A 53 -17.75 -12.95 18.40
N SER A 54 -18.13 -11.94 17.59
CA SER A 54 -19.54 -11.54 17.48
C SER A 54 -20.43 -12.67 16.98
N ASN A 55 -19.97 -13.45 16.00
CA ASN A 55 -20.72 -14.60 15.49
C ASN A 55 -20.82 -15.72 16.55
N THR A 56 -19.72 -15.98 17.27
CA THR A 56 -19.71 -16.94 18.38
C THR A 56 -20.70 -16.55 19.47
N LEU A 57 -20.68 -15.28 19.89
CA LEU A 57 -21.63 -14.80 20.90
C LEU A 57 -23.09 -14.93 20.45
N LYS A 58 -23.37 -14.55 19.20
CA LYS A 58 -24.73 -14.64 18.66
C LYS A 58 -25.24 -16.07 18.58
N SER A 59 -24.38 -17.05 18.27
CA SER A 59 -24.77 -18.46 18.21
C SER A 59 -25.13 -19.04 19.61
N GLY A 60 -24.61 -18.45 20.69
CA GLY A 60 -24.88 -18.88 22.05
C GLY A 60 -26.06 -18.18 22.75
N LEU A 61 -26.68 -17.20 22.08
CA LEU A 61 -27.82 -16.48 22.69
C LEU A 61 -29.06 -17.39 22.83
N PRO A 62 -29.90 -17.19 23.86
CA PRO A 62 -29.81 -16.16 24.90
C PRO A 62 -28.97 -16.57 26.15
N ASN A 63 -28.33 -17.73 26.15
CA ASN A 63 -27.68 -18.32 27.30
C ASN A 63 -26.18 -17.96 27.45
N THR A 64 -25.67 -17.02 26.63
CA THR A 64 -24.27 -16.60 26.70
C THR A 64 -24.03 -15.67 27.87
N VAL A 65 -23.08 -16.04 28.77
CA VAL A 65 -22.58 -15.19 29.84
C VAL A 65 -21.23 -14.63 29.46
N LEU A 66 -21.06 -13.32 29.54
CA LEU A 66 -19.81 -12.62 29.24
C LEU A 66 -19.14 -12.16 30.53
N ARG A 67 -17.85 -12.40 30.63
CA ARG A 67 -16.98 -11.82 31.63
C ARG A 67 -16.06 -10.80 30.96
N PHE A 68 -16.07 -9.57 31.46
CA PHE A 68 -15.13 -8.54 31.05
C PHE A 68 -13.94 -8.53 32.01
N ASP A 69 -12.75 -8.74 31.46
CA ASP A 69 -11.51 -8.70 32.20
C ASP A 69 -10.59 -7.67 31.54
N PRO A 70 -10.38 -6.49 32.15
CA PRO A 70 -9.56 -5.45 31.55
C PRO A 70 -8.08 -5.84 31.44
N THR A 71 -7.64 -6.89 32.14
CA THR A 71 -6.27 -7.39 32.06
C THR A 71 -6.06 -8.36 30.90
N SER A 72 -7.14 -8.81 30.26
CA SER A 72 -7.12 -9.73 29.11
C SER A 72 -7.29 -9.00 27.76
N GLY A 73 -7.11 -7.69 27.74
CA GLY A 73 -7.18 -6.88 26.51
C GLY A 73 -6.04 -7.23 25.55
N THR A 74 -6.33 -7.22 24.25
CA THR A 74 -5.30 -7.35 23.21
C THR A 74 -4.63 -6.00 22.96
N PRO A 75 -3.30 -5.88 23.15
CA PRO A 75 -2.59 -4.66 22.79
C PRO A 75 -2.70 -4.38 21.29
N LEU A 76 -3.04 -3.15 20.93
CA LEU A 76 -3.09 -2.69 19.54
C LEU A 76 -1.81 -1.98 19.10
N VAL A 77 -0.88 -1.76 20.02
CA VAL A 77 0.42 -1.13 19.76
C VAL A 77 1.23 -2.00 18.81
N GLY A 78 1.90 -1.39 17.85
CA GLY A 78 2.67 -2.11 16.82
C GLY A 78 1.82 -2.80 15.76
N SER A 79 0.54 -2.46 15.64
CA SER A 79 -0.34 -2.98 14.60
C SER A 79 -1.07 -1.88 13.85
N MET A 80 -1.41 -2.18 12.59
CA MET A 80 -2.12 -1.24 11.72
C MET A 80 -3.59 -1.10 12.12
N VAL A 81 -4.10 0.12 12.05
CA VAL A 81 -5.54 0.36 12.10
C VAL A 81 -6.19 -0.21 10.83
N GLY A 82 -7.21 -1.06 10.99
CA GLY A 82 -7.85 -1.75 9.87
C GLY A 82 -8.44 -0.83 8.80
N SER A 83 -8.83 0.40 9.17
CA SER A 83 -9.36 1.42 8.25
C SER A 83 -8.27 2.23 7.52
N SER A 84 -6.99 2.02 7.81
CA SER A 84 -5.91 2.68 7.08
C SER A 84 -5.86 2.21 5.64
N SER A 85 -5.73 3.14 4.71
CA SER A 85 -5.65 2.83 3.28
C SER A 85 -4.39 2.03 2.95
N ARG A 86 -4.48 1.28 1.86
CA ARG A 86 -3.38 0.53 1.27
C ARG A 86 -3.08 1.06 -0.13
N GLY A 87 -1.79 1.11 -0.47
CA GLY A 87 -1.33 1.32 -1.83
C GLY A 87 -1.30 0.04 -2.68
N PRO A 88 -0.66 0.06 -3.82
CA PRO A 88 -0.01 1.22 -4.45
C PRO A 88 -1.01 2.28 -4.92
N ARG A 89 -0.52 3.48 -5.29
CA ARG A 89 -1.39 4.57 -5.77
C ARG A 89 -1.81 4.35 -7.23
N ASN A 90 -2.96 4.89 -7.59
CA ASN A 90 -3.38 5.03 -8.99
C ASN A 90 -2.89 6.37 -9.57
N PRO A 91 -2.55 6.44 -10.88
CA PRO A 91 -2.57 5.38 -11.89
C PRO A 91 -1.22 4.68 -12.12
N ASP A 92 -0.15 5.09 -11.44
CA ASP A 92 1.24 4.68 -11.73
C ASP A 92 1.74 3.51 -10.87
N SER A 93 0.92 3.01 -9.97
CA SER A 93 1.23 1.91 -9.03
C SER A 93 2.50 2.13 -8.20
N LEU A 94 2.90 3.40 -7.97
CA LEU A 94 4.00 3.71 -7.08
C LEU A 94 3.59 3.56 -5.61
N LEU A 95 4.59 3.35 -4.75
CA LEU A 95 4.39 3.07 -3.33
C LEU A 95 3.63 4.19 -2.61
N LYS A 96 2.55 3.82 -1.91
CA LYS A 96 1.79 4.58 -0.93
C LYS A 96 1.19 3.62 0.11
N PRO A 97 1.00 4.04 1.36
CA PRO A 97 1.53 5.28 1.96
C PRO A 97 3.06 5.28 2.01
N GLU A 98 3.67 6.44 2.21
CA GLU A 98 5.13 6.56 2.29
C GLU A 98 5.65 6.29 3.70
N ILE A 99 4.85 6.62 4.73
CA ILE A 99 5.20 6.46 6.14
C ILE A 99 3.94 6.32 6.98
N GLY A 100 4.05 5.68 8.13
CA GLY A 100 3.03 5.57 9.15
C GLY A 100 3.31 6.46 10.37
N ALA A 101 2.29 6.64 11.20
CA ALA A 101 2.39 7.26 12.52
C ALA A 101 1.26 6.72 13.42
N PRO A 102 1.36 6.87 14.76
CA PRO A 102 0.30 6.43 15.65
C PRO A 102 -1.08 6.99 15.27
N GLY A 103 -2.03 6.10 15.07
CA GLY A 103 -3.43 6.45 14.77
C GLY A 103 -4.31 6.60 16.01
N ALA A 104 -3.75 6.40 17.20
CA ALA A 104 -4.40 6.68 18.47
C ALA A 104 -3.62 7.77 19.19
N SER A 105 -4.24 8.93 19.38
CA SER A 105 -3.58 10.12 19.91
C SER A 105 -4.56 10.99 20.70
N VAL A 106 -4.05 12.05 21.26
CA VAL A 106 -4.85 13.12 21.87
C VAL A 106 -4.56 14.43 21.13
N SER A 107 -5.57 15.26 21.05
CA SER A 107 -5.47 16.61 20.46
C SER A 107 -5.83 17.64 21.52
N ALA A 108 -5.19 18.81 21.46
CA ALA A 108 -5.60 19.95 22.24
C ALA A 108 -7.01 20.42 21.85
N ILE A 109 -7.82 20.79 22.82
CA ILE A 109 -9.15 21.39 22.58
C ILE A 109 -8.98 22.91 22.50
N ALA A 110 -9.25 23.45 21.32
CA ALA A 110 -9.10 24.89 21.09
C ALA A 110 -9.96 25.72 22.06
N GLY A 111 -9.38 26.76 22.62
CA GLY A 111 -10.06 27.69 23.53
C GLY A 111 -10.14 27.25 24.99
N THR A 112 -9.66 26.07 25.36
CA THR A 112 -9.69 25.55 26.74
C THR A 112 -8.41 25.75 27.50
N GLY A 113 -7.33 26.17 26.84
CA GLY A 113 -6.00 26.30 27.41
C GLY A 113 -5.23 24.98 27.34
N THR A 114 -5.37 24.09 28.32
CA THR A 114 -4.60 22.84 28.43
C THR A 114 -5.43 21.56 28.25
N ASP A 115 -6.72 21.70 28.03
CA ASP A 115 -7.58 20.50 27.89
C ASP A 115 -7.24 19.74 26.60
N THR A 116 -7.33 18.42 26.70
CA THR A 116 -7.10 17.50 25.59
C THR A 116 -8.27 16.53 25.42
N GLY A 117 -8.47 16.06 24.20
CA GLY A 117 -9.47 15.04 23.88
C GLY A 117 -8.88 13.96 22.98
N PRO A 118 -9.48 12.76 22.98
CA PRO A 118 -9.07 11.69 22.07
C PRO A 118 -9.19 12.15 20.61
N PHE A 119 -8.14 11.87 19.83
CA PHE A 119 -8.10 12.14 18.40
C PHE A 119 -7.40 10.97 17.71
N GLY A 120 -8.03 10.33 16.74
CA GLY A 120 -7.48 9.10 16.19
C GLY A 120 -7.70 8.91 14.69
N GLY A 121 -7.34 7.72 14.23
CA GLY A 121 -7.33 7.34 12.82
C GLY A 121 -6.15 7.95 12.05
N THR A 122 -6.18 7.84 10.73
CA THR A 122 -5.19 8.46 9.85
C THR A 122 -5.18 9.99 9.94
N SER A 123 -6.31 10.59 10.40
CA SER A 123 -6.41 12.01 10.73
C SER A 123 -5.56 12.43 11.94
N GLY A 124 -5.25 11.50 12.86
CA GLY A 124 -4.29 11.71 13.96
C GLY A 124 -2.85 11.47 13.53
N ALA A 125 -2.62 10.46 12.68
CA ALA A 125 -1.30 10.10 12.18
C ALA A 125 -0.69 11.19 11.27
N ALA A 126 -1.47 11.77 10.37
CA ALA A 126 -0.97 12.76 9.41
C ALA A 126 -0.35 14.02 10.08
N PRO A 127 -0.98 14.68 11.08
CA PRO A 127 -0.36 15.81 11.77
C PRO A 127 0.88 15.42 12.59
N MET A 128 1.00 14.18 13.08
CA MET A 128 2.23 13.71 13.73
C MET A 128 3.40 13.68 12.74
N VAL A 129 3.18 13.17 11.51
CA VAL A 129 4.19 13.21 10.46
C VAL A 129 4.52 14.66 10.06
N ALA A 130 3.51 15.52 9.94
CA ALA A 130 3.72 16.95 9.63
C ALA A 130 4.53 17.65 10.72
N GLY A 131 4.23 17.40 12.00
CA GLY A 131 4.98 17.91 13.16
C GLY A 131 6.43 17.39 13.17
N SER A 132 6.63 16.10 12.86
CA SER A 132 7.97 15.51 12.73
C SER A 132 8.78 16.17 11.62
N ALA A 133 8.16 16.47 10.48
CA ALA A 133 8.80 17.19 9.38
C ALA A 133 9.15 18.64 9.79
N ALA A 134 8.26 19.31 10.53
CA ALA A 134 8.52 20.65 11.04
C ALA A 134 9.73 20.70 12.00
N LEU A 135 9.84 19.72 12.91
CA LEU A 135 10.99 19.59 13.81
C LEU A 135 12.30 19.36 13.05
N LEU A 136 12.28 18.52 11.99
CA LEU A 136 13.48 18.34 11.15
C LEU A 136 13.87 19.61 10.40
N LEU A 137 12.89 20.37 9.90
CA LEU A 137 13.14 21.60 9.18
C LEU A 137 13.61 22.75 10.11
N ASP A 138 13.16 22.76 11.36
CA ASP A 138 13.66 23.68 12.37
C ASP A 138 15.13 23.39 12.70
N ALA A 139 15.46 22.11 12.86
CA ALA A 139 16.83 21.68 13.13
C ALA A 139 17.78 21.80 11.92
N TYR A 140 17.26 21.57 10.74
CA TYR A 140 17.99 21.56 9.47
C TYR A 140 17.27 22.37 8.39
N PRO A 141 17.29 23.72 8.46
CA PRO A 141 16.48 24.58 7.57
C PRO A 141 16.82 24.47 6.09
N GLY A 142 17.96 23.85 5.76
CA GLY A 142 18.40 23.65 4.37
C GLY A 142 17.93 22.35 3.72
N LEU A 143 17.15 21.49 4.40
CA LEU A 143 16.64 20.26 3.81
C LEU A 143 15.59 20.56 2.74
N SER A 144 15.72 19.90 1.59
CA SER A 144 14.67 19.86 0.59
C SER A 144 13.50 18.97 1.05
N PRO A 145 12.32 19.10 0.43
CA PRO A 145 11.19 18.21 0.71
C PRO A 145 11.53 16.71 0.54
N ALA A 146 12.33 16.37 -0.48
CA ALA A 146 12.79 15.01 -0.72
C ALA A 146 13.69 14.49 0.41
N GLU A 147 14.64 15.30 0.88
CA GLU A 147 15.52 14.95 1.99
C GLU A 147 14.76 14.82 3.31
N THR A 148 13.84 15.74 3.60
CA THR A 148 12.99 15.67 4.79
C THR A 148 12.18 14.38 4.82
N LYS A 149 11.54 14.05 3.70
CA LYS A 149 10.79 12.81 3.53
C LYS A 149 11.69 11.59 3.68
N ALA A 150 12.83 11.57 3.00
CA ALA A 150 13.77 10.46 3.06
C ALA A 150 14.27 10.21 4.49
N ARG A 151 14.66 11.25 5.21
CA ARG A 151 15.10 11.12 6.62
C ARG A 151 14.04 10.47 7.49
N LEU A 152 12.77 10.88 7.37
CA LEU A 152 11.67 10.28 8.13
C LEU A 152 11.43 8.82 7.73
N MET A 153 11.40 8.51 6.44
CA MET A 153 11.12 7.17 5.93
C MET A 153 12.25 6.19 6.20
N ASN A 154 13.50 6.65 6.12
CA ASN A 154 14.67 5.78 6.30
C ASN A 154 14.89 5.34 7.75
N ASN A 155 14.21 5.94 8.70
CA ASN A 155 14.39 5.72 10.13
C ASN A 155 13.09 5.32 10.86
N GLY A 156 12.05 4.95 10.11
CA GLY A 156 10.78 4.50 10.69
C GLY A 156 10.91 3.11 11.32
N GLU A 157 10.04 2.83 12.31
CA GLU A 157 9.91 1.49 12.87
C GLU A 157 9.18 0.56 11.91
N THR A 158 9.82 -0.52 11.53
CA THR A 158 9.28 -1.45 10.54
C THR A 158 8.63 -2.70 11.12
N ASP A 159 8.81 -2.99 12.43
CA ASP A 159 8.14 -4.11 13.09
C ASP A 159 6.69 -3.76 13.42
N ILE A 160 5.92 -3.54 12.38
CA ILE A 160 4.49 -3.21 12.44
C ILE A 160 3.70 -4.35 11.79
N GLN A 161 2.71 -4.84 12.51
CA GLN A 161 1.86 -5.95 12.08
C GLN A 161 0.62 -5.46 11.34
N THR A 162 0.06 -6.30 10.49
CA THR A 162 -1.19 -6.00 9.76
C THR A 162 -2.35 -5.80 10.72
N ASP A 163 -2.43 -6.61 11.75
CA ASP A 163 -3.29 -6.50 12.92
C ASP A 163 -2.64 -7.27 14.09
N PRO A 164 -3.16 -7.19 15.31
CA PRO A 164 -2.55 -7.83 16.49
C PRO A 164 -2.42 -9.36 16.41
N PHE A 165 -3.06 -9.99 15.46
CA PHE A 165 -3.10 -11.45 15.28
C PHE A 165 -2.52 -11.93 13.96
N ALA A 166 -2.16 -11.00 13.08
CA ALA A 166 -1.57 -11.28 11.77
C ALA A 166 -0.07 -10.99 11.76
N GLY A 167 0.59 -11.42 10.70
CA GLY A 167 2.01 -11.13 10.48
C GLY A 167 2.28 -9.67 10.12
N LEU A 168 3.53 -9.42 9.78
CA LEU A 168 4.04 -8.09 9.41
C LEU A 168 3.15 -7.43 8.33
N ALA A 169 2.96 -6.13 8.45
CA ALA A 169 2.26 -5.37 7.42
C ALA A 169 3.16 -5.16 6.19
N PRO A 170 2.63 -5.28 4.96
CA PRO A 170 3.40 -5.07 3.75
C PRO A 170 3.84 -3.61 3.63
N VAL A 171 4.92 -3.37 2.87
CA VAL A 171 5.44 -2.02 2.63
C VAL A 171 4.38 -1.12 1.99
N SER A 172 3.49 -1.69 1.17
CA SER A 172 2.34 -0.97 0.60
C SER A 172 1.28 -0.52 1.65
N ARG A 173 1.44 -0.86 2.93
CA ARG A 173 0.63 -0.35 4.04
C ARG A 173 1.37 0.56 5.00
N ILE A 174 2.68 0.37 5.16
CA ILE A 174 3.46 1.12 6.16
C ILE A 174 4.56 2.00 5.55
N GLY A 175 4.88 1.85 4.26
CA GLY A 175 5.99 2.57 3.64
C GLY A 175 7.32 2.33 4.35
N GLY A 176 7.96 3.40 4.78
CA GLY A 176 9.18 3.37 5.59
C GLY A 176 8.99 2.97 7.06
N GLY A 177 7.76 2.65 7.48
CA GLY A 177 7.45 2.28 8.87
C GLY A 177 6.77 3.39 9.67
N GLU A 178 6.61 3.19 10.98
CA GLU A 178 6.08 4.20 11.88
C GLU A 178 7.14 5.26 12.20
N VAL A 179 6.80 6.53 12.09
CA VAL A 179 7.74 7.66 12.26
C VAL A 179 8.48 7.62 13.59
N ARG A 180 9.81 7.78 13.52
CA ARG A 180 10.74 7.94 14.64
C ARG A 180 11.53 9.22 14.43
N VAL A 181 11.01 10.33 14.92
CA VAL A 181 11.58 11.66 14.63
C VAL A 181 12.99 11.84 15.21
N LEU A 182 13.27 11.25 16.36
CA LEU A 182 14.61 11.32 16.98
C LEU A 182 15.64 10.57 16.12
N ASP A 183 15.32 9.37 15.67
CA ASP A 183 16.21 8.58 14.83
C ASP A 183 16.45 9.30 13.48
N ALA A 184 15.38 9.87 12.91
CA ALA A 184 15.49 10.70 11.71
C ALA A 184 16.35 11.97 11.90
N PHE A 185 16.31 12.57 13.09
CA PHE A 185 17.14 13.72 13.45
C PHE A 185 18.62 13.33 13.60
N GLU A 186 18.91 12.20 14.27
CA GLU A 186 20.28 11.77 14.56
C GLU A 186 20.96 11.06 13.38
N ALA A 187 20.19 10.59 12.39
CA ALA A 187 20.74 9.86 11.26
C ALA A 187 21.77 10.68 10.47
N PRO A 188 23.00 10.18 10.30
CA PRO A 188 24.05 10.91 9.59
C PRO A 188 23.84 10.91 8.07
N ILE A 189 22.99 10.01 7.54
CA ILE A 189 22.69 9.91 6.11
C ILE A 189 21.19 9.85 5.87
N ALA A 190 20.82 10.13 4.61
CA ALA A 190 19.52 9.76 4.06
C ALA A 190 19.70 9.23 2.64
N ALA A 191 18.74 8.38 2.20
CA ALA A 191 18.75 7.77 0.87
C ALA A 191 17.37 7.91 0.21
N TRP A 192 17.35 8.15 -1.10
CA TRP A 192 16.13 8.24 -1.89
C TRP A 192 16.38 7.84 -3.36
N ASP A 193 15.31 7.61 -4.10
CA ASP A 193 15.37 7.39 -5.55
C ASP A 193 15.83 8.69 -6.24
N ASP A 194 16.93 8.64 -6.97
CA ASP A 194 17.55 9.83 -7.57
C ASP A 194 16.70 10.43 -8.70
N ASP A 195 15.94 9.60 -9.42
CA ASP A 195 15.14 10.03 -10.55
C ASP A 195 13.78 10.61 -10.12
N THR A 196 13.11 9.94 -9.18
CA THR A 196 11.75 10.31 -8.76
C THR A 196 11.71 11.20 -7.53
N LEU A 197 12.82 11.31 -6.80
CA LEU A 197 12.95 12.00 -5.50
C LEU A 197 12.03 11.39 -4.42
N LEU A 198 11.60 10.15 -4.59
CA LEU A 198 10.81 9.42 -3.61
C LEU A 198 11.72 8.80 -2.55
N GLY A 199 11.28 8.78 -1.30
CA GLY A 199 11.95 8.07 -0.21
C GLY A 199 11.81 6.54 -0.29
N SER A 200 11.57 6.01 -1.48
CA SER A 200 11.39 4.59 -1.77
C SER A 200 11.83 4.25 -3.19
N LEU A 201 12.28 3.01 -3.41
CA LEU A 201 12.48 2.44 -4.73
C LEU A 201 11.20 1.73 -5.17
N SER A 202 10.31 2.46 -5.80
CA SER A 202 9.07 1.89 -6.32
C SER A 202 9.19 1.66 -7.83
N TRP A 203 9.09 0.39 -8.25
CA TRP A 203 9.06 0.01 -9.67
C TRP A 203 7.64 0.01 -10.24
N GLY A 204 6.62 0.14 -9.36
CA GLY A 204 5.23 0.15 -9.78
C GLY A 204 4.77 -1.21 -10.33
N PHE A 205 3.81 -1.15 -11.25
CA PHE A 205 3.31 -2.33 -11.96
C PHE A 205 4.24 -2.69 -13.12
N VAL A 206 4.55 -3.97 -13.25
CA VAL A 206 5.46 -4.48 -14.30
C VAL A 206 4.80 -5.63 -15.04
N ASP A 207 4.52 -5.44 -16.33
CA ASP A 207 4.12 -6.50 -17.23
C ASP A 207 5.33 -7.38 -17.58
N VAL A 208 5.29 -8.64 -17.14
CA VAL A 208 6.36 -9.60 -17.35
C VAL A 208 5.95 -10.55 -18.47
N ALA A 209 6.19 -10.13 -19.70
CA ALA A 209 5.94 -10.95 -20.88
C ALA A 209 7.13 -11.83 -21.28
N LYS A 210 8.33 -11.58 -20.75
CA LYS A 210 9.56 -12.33 -21.05
C LYS A 210 9.94 -13.23 -19.89
N ASP A 211 10.73 -14.26 -20.18
CA ASP A 211 11.29 -15.15 -19.16
C ASP A 211 12.05 -14.39 -18.09
N VAL A 212 12.79 -13.35 -18.47
CA VAL A 212 13.55 -12.50 -17.57
C VAL A 212 13.35 -11.03 -17.93
N VAL A 213 12.95 -10.23 -16.95
CA VAL A 213 12.88 -8.75 -17.05
C VAL A 213 13.90 -8.16 -16.10
N THR A 214 14.67 -7.20 -16.58
CA THR A 214 15.67 -6.47 -15.76
C THR A 214 15.33 -4.99 -15.74
N LEU A 215 15.26 -4.43 -14.54
CA LEU A 215 14.93 -3.05 -14.29
C LEU A 215 16.06 -2.39 -13.50
N HIS A 216 16.25 -1.10 -13.70
CA HIS A 216 17.30 -0.33 -13.06
C HIS A 216 16.72 0.91 -12.39
N LYS A 217 17.27 1.24 -11.23
CA LYS A 217 17.08 2.51 -10.52
C LYS A 217 18.40 2.98 -9.98
N THR A 218 18.46 4.25 -9.62
CA THR A 218 19.62 4.83 -8.96
C THR A 218 19.17 5.44 -7.63
N ILE A 219 19.87 5.12 -6.55
CA ILE A 219 19.67 5.81 -5.28
C ILE A 219 20.71 6.90 -5.11
N ARG A 220 20.26 8.00 -4.52
CA ARG A 220 21.15 9.03 -3.98
C ARG A 220 21.26 8.82 -2.48
N VAL A 221 22.50 8.80 -1.98
CA VAL A 221 22.81 8.75 -0.55
C VAL A 221 23.55 10.02 -0.19
N ARG A 222 22.97 10.84 0.68
CA ARG A 222 23.58 12.06 1.18
C ARG A 222 24.11 11.87 2.58
N ASN A 223 25.36 12.29 2.78
CA ASN A 223 25.99 12.36 4.09
C ASN A 223 25.91 13.79 4.64
N TYR A 224 25.25 13.96 5.77
CA TYR A 224 25.08 15.25 6.45
C TYR A 224 26.16 15.50 7.52
N SER A 225 27.01 14.50 7.78
CA SER A 225 28.05 14.64 8.80
C SER A 225 29.32 15.28 8.24
N ASP A 226 30.17 15.75 9.15
CA ASP A 226 31.50 16.32 8.88
C ASP A 226 32.59 15.26 8.62
N LYS A 227 32.21 13.96 8.66
CA LYS A 227 33.11 12.82 8.46
C LYS A 227 32.69 11.98 7.27
N ALA A 228 33.65 11.34 6.62
CA ALA A 228 33.33 10.35 5.61
C ALA A 228 32.71 9.10 6.26
N VAL A 229 31.65 8.58 5.67
CA VAL A 229 30.94 7.39 6.14
C VAL A 229 31.05 6.25 5.13
N GLN A 230 30.88 5.03 5.60
CA GLN A 230 30.91 3.84 4.76
C GLN A 230 29.77 2.91 5.17
N TYR A 231 28.97 2.48 4.20
CA TYR A 231 27.83 1.60 4.39
C TYR A 231 27.87 0.41 3.45
N SER A 232 27.53 -0.77 3.96
CA SER A 232 27.12 -1.91 3.13
C SER A 232 25.66 -1.77 2.76
N LEU A 233 25.28 -2.23 1.58
CA LEU A 233 23.91 -2.23 1.10
C LEU A 233 23.42 -3.67 1.00
N THR A 234 22.37 -3.99 1.74
CA THR A 234 21.79 -5.33 1.77
C THR A 234 20.30 -5.27 1.46
N PRO A 235 19.86 -5.74 0.29
CA PRO A 235 18.44 -5.92 0.03
C PRO A 235 17.85 -7.01 0.92
N THR A 236 16.69 -6.75 1.51
CA THR A 236 15.91 -7.71 2.28
C THR A 236 14.50 -7.78 1.73
N PHE A 237 13.84 -8.92 1.88
CA PHE A 237 12.42 -9.07 1.61
C PHE A 237 11.61 -8.83 2.87
N ARG A 238 10.39 -8.36 2.71
CA ARG A 238 9.44 -8.23 3.80
C ARG A 238 8.96 -9.59 4.28
N TYR A 239 8.78 -10.52 3.34
CA TYR A 239 8.31 -11.87 3.57
C TYR A 239 9.32 -12.90 3.10
N GLN A 240 9.48 -13.98 3.89
CA GLN A 240 10.45 -15.03 3.58
C GLN A 240 10.03 -15.89 2.39
N ASP A 241 8.74 -16.11 2.22
CA ASP A 241 8.18 -16.85 1.09
C ASP A 241 8.47 -16.18 -0.26
N ASP A 242 8.44 -14.85 -0.33
CA ASP A 242 8.86 -14.08 -1.52
C ASP A 242 10.35 -14.29 -1.84
N ALA A 243 11.18 -14.29 -0.80
CA ALA A 243 12.60 -14.57 -0.96
C ALA A 243 12.85 -16.02 -1.43
N ASP A 244 12.13 -16.98 -0.85
CA ASP A 244 12.26 -18.41 -1.16
C ASP A 244 11.74 -18.74 -2.57
N LEU A 245 10.71 -18.06 -3.04
CA LEU A 245 10.20 -18.18 -4.40
C LEU A 245 11.26 -17.76 -5.43
N GLY A 246 12.08 -16.77 -5.10
CA GLY A 246 13.18 -16.30 -5.94
C GLY A 246 12.73 -15.79 -7.32
N ALA A 247 11.48 -15.33 -7.44
CA ALA A 247 10.96 -14.74 -8.66
C ALA A 247 11.48 -13.32 -8.88
N VAL A 248 11.77 -12.60 -7.81
CA VAL A 248 12.34 -11.25 -7.83
C VAL A 248 13.70 -11.26 -7.13
N THR A 249 14.66 -10.56 -7.68
CA THR A 249 15.98 -10.38 -7.07
C THR A 249 16.38 -8.92 -7.15
N VAL A 250 16.73 -8.32 -6.02
CA VAL A 250 17.28 -6.96 -5.95
C VAL A 250 18.79 -7.07 -5.68
N THR A 251 19.58 -6.36 -6.48
CA THR A 251 21.06 -6.40 -6.35
C THR A 251 21.65 -5.00 -6.35
N THR A 252 22.69 -4.83 -5.55
CA THR A 252 23.49 -3.62 -5.41
C THR A 252 24.96 -3.91 -5.74
N PRO A 253 25.79 -2.91 -6.01
CA PRO A 253 27.23 -3.12 -6.13
C PRO A 253 27.79 -3.79 -4.88
N PRO A 254 28.75 -4.72 -5.05
CA PRO A 254 29.39 -5.40 -3.92
C PRO A 254 30.28 -4.44 -3.12
N GLY A 255 30.43 -4.73 -1.83
CA GLY A 255 31.28 -3.99 -0.92
C GLY A 255 30.61 -2.77 -0.28
N LYS A 256 31.44 -1.96 0.40
CA LYS A 256 30.94 -0.74 1.08
C LYS A 256 31.03 0.46 0.16
N ILE A 257 29.96 1.23 0.15
CA ILE A 257 29.96 2.56 -0.45
C ILE A 257 30.60 3.57 0.52
N LYS A 258 31.32 4.52 -0.04
CA LYS A 258 31.94 5.61 0.73
C LYS A 258 31.33 6.93 0.31
N VAL A 259 30.77 7.67 1.27
CA VAL A 259 30.21 9.00 1.04
C VAL A 259 31.05 10.03 1.79
N ARG A 260 31.57 11.02 1.08
CA ARG A 260 32.39 12.10 1.64
C ARG A 260 31.57 12.99 2.60
N PRO A 261 32.22 13.72 3.50
CA PRO A 261 31.53 14.69 4.36
C PRO A 261 30.68 15.68 3.53
N ASN A 262 29.47 15.96 4.01
CA ASN A 262 28.55 16.94 3.39
C ASN A 262 28.39 16.77 1.86
N SER A 263 28.34 15.52 1.39
CA SER A 263 28.35 15.18 -0.03
C SER A 263 27.40 14.02 -0.34
N ASP A 264 27.15 13.83 -1.61
CA ASP A 264 26.28 12.75 -2.13
C ASP A 264 27.10 11.65 -2.80
N ALA A 265 26.52 10.47 -2.87
CA ALA A 265 26.92 9.37 -3.74
C ALA A 265 25.68 8.80 -4.44
N THR A 266 25.83 8.43 -5.70
CA THR A 266 24.80 7.74 -6.47
C THR A 266 25.18 6.27 -6.65
N ILE A 267 24.21 5.37 -6.47
CA ILE A 267 24.43 3.93 -6.45
C ILE A 267 23.37 3.27 -7.32
N PRO A 268 23.78 2.48 -8.34
CA PRO A 268 22.84 1.72 -9.15
C PRO A 268 22.23 0.57 -8.35
N VAL A 269 20.95 0.36 -8.54
CA VAL A 269 20.19 -0.78 -8.00
C VAL A 269 19.54 -1.50 -9.17
N LYS A 270 19.73 -2.80 -9.26
CA LYS A 270 19.17 -3.64 -10.31
C LYS A 270 18.14 -4.58 -9.72
N MET A 271 16.97 -4.66 -10.34
CA MET A 271 15.99 -5.68 -10.09
C MET A 271 15.92 -6.64 -11.27
N THR A 272 15.86 -7.93 -10.99
CA THR A 272 15.64 -8.98 -11.99
C THR A 272 14.38 -9.73 -11.60
N ILE A 273 13.48 -9.94 -12.57
CA ILE A 273 12.21 -10.66 -12.40
C ILE A 273 12.23 -11.86 -13.33
N GLU A 274 12.11 -13.05 -12.77
CA GLU A 274 12.02 -14.31 -13.50
C GLU A 274 10.54 -14.67 -13.74
N GLY A 275 10.05 -14.39 -14.94
CA GLY A 275 8.63 -14.54 -15.30
C GLY A 275 8.09 -15.95 -15.10
N ALA A 276 8.91 -16.98 -15.35
CA ALA A 276 8.50 -18.37 -15.17
C ALA A 276 8.16 -18.70 -13.72
N LYS A 277 8.85 -18.06 -12.76
CA LYS A 277 8.67 -18.30 -11.32
C LYS A 277 7.50 -17.53 -10.70
N LEU A 278 7.01 -16.46 -11.35
CA LEU A 278 5.85 -15.74 -10.85
C LEU A 278 4.63 -16.65 -10.80
N GLU A 279 3.85 -16.53 -9.76
CA GLU A 279 2.57 -17.21 -9.66
C GLU A 279 1.50 -16.46 -10.49
N ALA A 280 0.51 -17.21 -10.98
CA ALA A 280 -0.61 -16.66 -11.74
C ALA A 280 -1.78 -16.31 -10.81
N ASN A 281 -1.52 -15.56 -9.75
CA ASN A 281 -2.54 -15.13 -8.81
C ASN A 281 -3.47 -14.08 -9.43
N ALA A 282 -4.76 -14.24 -9.19
CA ALA A 282 -5.73 -13.26 -9.63
C ALA A 282 -5.60 -11.97 -8.81
N MET A 283 -5.41 -10.86 -9.50
CA MET A 283 -5.64 -9.53 -8.94
C MET A 283 -7.15 -9.33 -8.82
N ASN A 284 -7.72 -9.70 -7.69
CA ASN A 284 -9.17 -9.57 -7.53
C ASN A 284 -9.55 -8.09 -7.39
N SER A 285 -10.14 -7.57 -8.44
CA SER A 285 -10.77 -6.25 -8.48
C SER A 285 -12.24 -6.37 -8.91
N GLY A 286 -12.86 -7.52 -8.67
CA GLY A 286 -14.25 -7.76 -9.07
C GLY A 286 -15.26 -6.90 -8.31
N SER A 287 -16.54 -7.13 -8.57
CA SER A 287 -17.69 -6.45 -7.95
C SER A 287 -17.73 -6.51 -6.42
N ASP A 288 -17.01 -7.44 -5.84
CA ASP A 288 -16.90 -7.63 -4.38
C ASP A 288 -15.84 -6.74 -3.72
N GLY A 289 -15.23 -5.84 -4.49
CA GLY A 289 -14.21 -4.90 -4.03
C GLY A 289 -12.79 -5.47 -4.04
N ALA A 290 -11.81 -4.63 -3.71
CA ALA A 290 -10.43 -5.03 -3.63
C ALA A 290 -10.21 -6.05 -2.51
N ASN A 291 -9.58 -7.17 -2.83
CA ASN A 291 -9.11 -8.13 -1.83
C ASN A 291 -7.67 -7.78 -1.42
N PRO A 292 -7.44 -7.26 -0.20
CA PRO A 292 -6.09 -6.89 0.23
C PRO A 292 -5.12 -8.07 0.27
N ALA A 293 -5.59 -9.27 0.55
CA ALA A 293 -4.78 -10.48 0.55
C ALA A 293 -4.29 -10.83 -0.87
N ALA A 294 -5.16 -10.69 -1.88
CA ALA A 294 -4.77 -10.92 -3.27
C ALA A 294 -3.64 -9.98 -3.73
N LEU A 295 -3.62 -8.74 -3.25
CA LEU A 295 -2.53 -7.82 -3.54
C LEU A 295 -1.21 -8.28 -2.89
N THR A 296 -1.24 -8.72 -1.64
CA THR A 296 -0.04 -9.23 -0.94
C THR A 296 0.58 -10.43 -1.66
N PHE A 297 -0.21 -11.32 -2.24
CA PHE A 297 0.30 -12.45 -3.02
C PHE A 297 0.90 -12.07 -4.38
N ASN A 298 0.72 -10.85 -4.85
CA ASN A 298 1.19 -10.41 -6.15
C ASN A 298 2.28 -9.34 -6.08
N GLU A 299 2.45 -8.68 -4.93
CA GLU A 299 3.51 -7.70 -4.72
C GLU A 299 4.74 -8.36 -4.10
N PHE A 300 5.91 -7.81 -4.45
CA PHE A 300 7.17 -8.12 -3.79
C PHE A 300 7.69 -6.83 -3.19
N ASP A 301 8.05 -6.90 -1.93
CA ASP A 301 8.48 -5.72 -1.19
C ASP A 301 9.55 -6.04 -0.14
N GLY A 302 10.15 -4.99 0.38
CA GLY A 302 11.17 -5.10 1.40
C GLY A 302 11.94 -3.80 1.61
N TYR A 303 13.14 -3.96 2.13
CA TYR A 303 14.01 -2.83 2.44
C TYR A 303 15.41 -3.03 1.88
N LEU A 304 15.99 -1.96 1.38
CA LEU A 304 17.43 -1.86 1.15
C LEU A 304 18.06 -1.28 2.41
N ILE A 305 18.75 -2.12 3.16
CA ILE A 305 19.40 -1.72 4.42
C ILE A 305 20.78 -1.14 4.11
N LEU A 306 21.04 0.05 4.58
CA LEU A 306 22.35 0.69 4.57
C LEU A 306 22.90 0.63 5.99
N ASP A 307 23.94 -0.19 6.22
CA ASP A 307 24.52 -0.45 7.54
C ASP A 307 26.02 -0.14 7.55
N ASP A 308 26.48 0.67 8.50
CA ASP A 308 27.89 1.00 8.68
C ASP A 308 28.68 -0.08 9.43
N GLY A 309 27.98 -1.01 10.10
CA GLY A 309 28.52 -2.05 10.96
C GLY A 309 29.03 -1.53 12.30
N LYS A 310 28.61 -0.32 12.71
CA LYS A 310 29.02 0.34 13.95
C LYS A 310 27.85 0.87 14.78
N GLY A 311 26.64 0.54 14.36
CA GLY A 311 25.38 0.92 15.02
C GLY A 311 24.58 2.00 14.30
N SER A 312 25.05 2.51 13.15
CA SER A 312 24.23 3.37 12.30
C SER A 312 23.67 2.59 11.13
N SER A 313 22.36 2.47 11.08
CA SER A 313 21.64 1.80 9.99
C SER A 313 20.44 2.64 9.59
N VAL A 314 20.22 2.75 8.29
CA VAL A 314 19.01 3.32 7.71
C VAL A 314 18.45 2.36 6.67
N HIS A 315 17.17 2.45 6.36
CA HIS A 315 16.54 1.60 5.37
C HIS A 315 15.80 2.42 4.31
N LEU A 316 15.76 1.90 3.09
CA LEU A 316 15.02 2.46 1.97
C LEU A 316 13.98 1.42 1.52
N PRO A 317 12.68 1.66 1.67
CA PRO A 317 11.67 0.70 1.24
C PRO A 317 11.72 0.52 -0.28
N TRP A 318 11.52 -0.72 -0.74
CA TRP A 318 11.35 -1.04 -2.14
C TRP A 318 10.07 -1.85 -2.38
N HIS A 319 9.49 -1.69 -3.58
CA HIS A 319 8.23 -2.32 -3.94
C HIS A 319 8.14 -2.51 -5.44
N VAL A 320 7.59 -3.66 -5.87
CA VAL A 320 7.21 -3.95 -7.24
C VAL A 320 5.95 -4.81 -7.26
N LEU A 321 5.10 -4.59 -8.26
CA LEU A 321 3.92 -5.40 -8.53
C LEU A 321 4.09 -6.06 -9.91
N PRO A 322 4.83 -7.19 -10.01
CA PRO A 322 5.04 -7.87 -11.28
C PRO A 322 3.86 -8.79 -11.60
N ARG A 323 3.52 -8.89 -12.87
CA ARG A 323 2.47 -9.79 -13.34
C ARG A 323 2.89 -10.48 -14.62
N LYS A 324 2.69 -11.80 -14.69
CA LYS A 324 2.83 -12.53 -15.96
C LYS A 324 1.93 -11.90 -17.02
N ALA A 325 2.51 -11.56 -18.16
CA ALA A 325 1.79 -11.00 -19.29
C ALA A 325 1.87 -11.90 -20.50
N ALA A 326 0.81 -11.92 -21.29
CA ALA A 326 0.83 -12.49 -22.63
C ALA A 326 1.39 -11.45 -23.60
N GLU A 327 2.12 -11.92 -24.60
CA GLU A 327 2.51 -11.13 -25.76
C GLU A 327 1.98 -11.83 -27.00
N VAL A 328 0.80 -11.41 -27.46
CA VAL A 328 0.13 -12.05 -28.59
C VAL A 328 0.53 -11.40 -29.89
N LYS A 329 1.03 -12.20 -30.83
CA LYS A 329 1.41 -11.80 -32.18
C LYS A 329 0.50 -12.40 -33.20
N GLY A 330 0.12 -11.62 -34.20
CA GLY A 330 -0.69 -12.06 -35.34
C GLY A 330 -0.41 -11.23 -36.58
N ARG A 331 -1.02 -11.60 -37.69
CA ARG A 331 -0.95 -10.80 -38.90
C ARG A 331 -1.73 -9.49 -38.70
N SER A 332 -1.11 -8.37 -39.00
CA SER A 332 -1.72 -7.05 -38.92
C SER A 332 -2.71 -6.75 -40.05
N VAL A 333 -2.60 -7.47 -41.18
CA VAL A 333 -3.46 -7.28 -42.36
C VAL A 333 -3.81 -8.67 -42.95
N LEU A 334 -5.10 -8.87 -43.18
CA LEU A 334 -5.63 -9.99 -43.93
C LEU A 334 -6.28 -9.49 -45.22
N ASN A 335 -5.97 -10.12 -46.34
CA ASN A 335 -6.63 -9.86 -47.59
C ASN A 335 -7.69 -10.95 -47.83
N VAL A 336 -8.96 -10.62 -47.59
CA VAL A 336 -10.08 -11.50 -47.78
C VAL A 336 -10.97 -10.95 -48.87
N SER A 337 -11.31 -11.76 -49.89
CA SER A 337 -12.26 -11.36 -50.91
C SER A 337 -13.68 -11.42 -50.37
N PRO A 338 -14.64 -10.63 -50.90
CA PRO A 338 -16.04 -10.70 -50.46
C PRO A 338 -16.60 -12.12 -50.59
N GLY A 339 -17.09 -12.65 -49.46
CA GLY A 339 -17.63 -14.01 -49.38
C GLY A 339 -16.63 -15.08 -48.97
N ASP A 340 -15.34 -14.77 -48.92
CA ASP A 340 -14.32 -15.70 -48.43
C ASP A 340 -14.18 -15.66 -46.89
N VAL A 341 -13.65 -16.73 -46.32
CA VAL A 341 -13.31 -16.88 -44.91
C VAL A 341 -11.83 -17.21 -44.82
N ASP A 342 -11.07 -16.43 -44.03
CA ASP A 342 -9.70 -16.77 -43.74
C ASP A 342 -9.47 -16.97 -42.24
N ARG A 343 -8.39 -17.65 -41.89
CA ARG A 343 -8.00 -17.96 -40.50
C ARG A 343 -6.85 -17.05 -40.08
N VAL A 344 -6.99 -16.44 -38.93
CA VAL A 344 -5.93 -15.68 -38.28
C VAL A 344 -5.29 -16.58 -37.23
N SER A 345 -3.99 -16.85 -37.40
CA SER A 345 -3.20 -17.46 -36.34
C SER A 345 -2.71 -16.38 -35.39
N LEU A 346 -2.93 -16.57 -34.12
CA LEU A 346 -2.43 -15.72 -33.04
C LEU A 346 -1.50 -16.56 -32.17
N ASP A 347 -0.26 -16.15 -32.07
CA ASP A 347 0.78 -16.82 -31.29
C ASP A 347 1.07 -16.02 -30.02
N ASN A 348 0.93 -16.66 -28.86
CA ASN A 348 1.38 -16.07 -27.61
C ASN A 348 2.86 -16.40 -27.39
N VAL A 349 3.71 -15.39 -27.41
CA VAL A 349 5.14 -15.50 -27.12
C VAL A 349 5.49 -14.99 -25.72
N GLY A 350 4.47 -14.59 -24.95
CA GLY A 350 4.61 -14.18 -23.56
C GLY A 350 4.52 -15.33 -22.58
N VAL A 351 4.97 -15.12 -21.35
CA VAL A 351 4.94 -16.13 -20.26
C VAL A 351 3.57 -16.26 -19.57
N GLY A 352 2.69 -15.29 -19.78
CA GLY A 352 1.33 -15.28 -19.25
C GLY A 352 0.30 -15.78 -20.24
N THR A 353 -0.95 -15.78 -19.83
CA THR A 353 -2.11 -16.08 -20.67
C THR A 353 -2.96 -14.84 -20.88
N ALA A 354 -3.65 -14.74 -22.01
CA ALA A 354 -4.62 -13.69 -22.29
C ALA A 354 -5.90 -14.27 -22.88
N GLN A 355 -7.01 -13.64 -22.57
CA GLN A 355 -8.25 -13.79 -23.33
C GLN A 355 -8.21 -12.80 -24.49
N ILE A 356 -8.66 -13.27 -25.65
CA ILE A 356 -8.72 -12.44 -26.86
C ILE A 356 -10.19 -12.34 -27.25
N ASP A 357 -10.67 -11.10 -27.31
CA ASP A 357 -12.02 -10.80 -27.77
C ASP A 357 -11.95 -10.15 -29.17
N ALA A 358 -12.77 -10.65 -30.08
CA ALA A 358 -12.89 -10.10 -31.43
C ALA A 358 -13.99 -9.05 -31.48
N TYR A 359 -13.69 -7.91 -32.10
CA TYR A 359 -14.62 -6.80 -32.30
C TYR A 359 -14.75 -6.47 -33.78
N SER A 360 -15.98 -6.29 -34.23
CA SER A 360 -16.24 -5.68 -35.53
C SER A 360 -16.02 -4.16 -35.41
N LEU A 361 -15.10 -3.62 -36.18
CA LEU A 361 -14.79 -2.19 -36.19
C LEU A 361 -15.99 -1.40 -36.73
N LEU A 362 -16.49 -0.45 -35.95
CA LEU A 362 -17.58 0.47 -36.34
C LEU A 362 -17.05 1.79 -36.86
N ALA A 363 -16.11 2.38 -36.17
CA ALA A 363 -15.58 3.70 -36.48
C ALA A 363 -14.14 3.85 -35.98
N ILE A 364 -13.39 4.67 -36.68
CA ILE A 364 -12.04 5.12 -36.29
C ILE A 364 -12.11 6.64 -36.10
N SER A 365 -11.59 7.13 -34.99
CA SER A 365 -11.41 8.55 -34.74
C SER A 365 -9.98 8.97 -35.04
N PRO A 366 -9.76 10.17 -35.62
CA PRO A 366 -8.43 10.75 -35.70
C PRO A 366 -7.81 10.93 -34.33
N ASP A 367 -6.49 10.92 -34.27
CA ASP A 367 -5.75 11.27 -33.05
C ASP A 367 -5.95 12.76 -32.74
N ILE A 368 -6.44 13.05 -31.55
CA ILE A 368 -6.56 14.42 -31.07
C ILE A 368 -5.36 14.70 -30.17
N PRO A 369 -4.46 15.61 -30.58
CA PRO A 369 -3.30 15.96 -29.76
C PRO A 369 -3.68 16.36 -28.34
N GLU A 370 -2.88 16.01 -27.35
CA GLU A 370 -3.20 16.23 -25.92
C GLU A 370 -3.52 17.70 -25.61
N GLY A 371 -2.84 18.64 -26.26
CA GLY A 371 -3.10 20.08 -26.11
C GLY A 371 -4.39 20.57 -26.74
N GLU A 372 -5.06 19.77 -27.58
CA GLU A 372 -6.32 20.11 -28.25
C GLU A 372 -7.52 19.42 -27.58
N ARG A 373 -7.30 18.54 -26.62
CA ARG A 373 -8.34 17.86 -25.85
C ARG A 373 -8.95 18.85 -24.84
N GLY A 374 -10.19 19.23 -25.05
CA GLY A 374 -10.88 20.19 -24.19
C GLY A 374 -11.11 19.63 -22.78
N GLY A 375 -10.81 20.43 -21.74
CA GLY A 375 -11.12 20.12 -20.35
C GLY A 375 -9.90 20.22 -19.40
N GLN A 376 -10.19 20.34 -18.11
CA GLN A 376 -9.17 20.43 -17.05
C GLN A 376 -8.65 19.06 -16.55
N ALA A 377 -9.22 17.96 -17.04
CA ALA A 377 -8.79 16.59 -16.73
C ALA A 377 -8.31 15.88 -18.00
N PRO A 378 -7.36 14.93 -17.89
CA PRO A 378 -6.98 14.13 -19.04
C PRO A 378 -8.22 13.37 -19.56
N THR A 379 -8.69 13.77 -20.72
CA THR A 379 -9.82 13.14 -21.40
C THR A 379 -9.27 12.02 -22.28
N PRO A 380 -9.74 10.77 -22.15
CA PRO A 380 -9.30 9.70 -23.03
C PRO A 380 -9.68 10.00 -24.48
N ASP A 381 -8.73 9.81 -25.37
CA ASP A 381 -8.95 9.91 -26.81
C ASP A 381 -9.43 8.56 -27.36
N ILE A 382 -10.69 8.52 -27.82
CA ILE A 382 -11.26 7.30 -28.39
C ILE A 382 -10.75 7.14 -29.82
N ARG A 383 -9.84 6.21 -30.05
CA ARG A 383 -9.20 5.95 -31.36
C ARG A 383 -10.07 5.07 -32.26
N ALA A 384 -10.81 4.13 -31.68
CA ALA A 384 -11.66 3.21 -32.40
C ALA A 384 -12.86 2.79 -31.56
N VAL A 385 -13.96 2.51 -32.22
CA VAL A 385 -15.16 1.92 -31.61
C VAL A 385 -15.45 0.60 -32.31
N GLY A 386 -15.66 -0.44 -31.54
CA GLY A 386 -16.01 -1.77 -32.03
C GLY A 386 -17.18 -2.38 -31.30
N ILE A 387 -17.86 -3.33 -31.94
CA ILE A 387 -18.94 -4.15 -31.35
C ILE A 387 -18.52 -5.60 -31.29
N THR A 388 -18.81 -6.26 -30.18
CA THR A 388 -18.73 -7.71 -30.06
C THR A 388 -20.03 -8.27 -29.51
N THR A 389 -20.29 -9.55 -29.78
CA THR A 389 -21.43 -10.27 -29.22
C THR A 389 -20.90 -11.22 -28.18
N ILE A 390 -21.35 -11.08 -26.94
CA ILE A 390 -21.01 -11.99 -25.84
C ILE A 390 -22.17 -12.97 -25.69
N PRO A 391 -21.95 -14.29 -25.81
CA PRO A 391 -23.00 -15.26 -25.53
C PRO A 391 -23.40 -15.17 -24.05
N VAL A 392 -24.67 -14.89 -23.78
CA VAL A 392 -25.21 -14.82 -22.43
C VAL A 392 -25.77 -16.19 -22.10
N PRO A 393 -25.47 -16.78 -20.93
CA PRO A 393 -26.08 -18.04 -20.52
C PRO A 393 -27.59 -17.98 -20.52
N ALA A 394 -28.28 -19.04 -20.92
CA ALA A 394 -29.71 -19.12 -20.95
C ALA A 394 -30.31 -18.79 -19.57
N GLY A 395 -31.22 -17.79 -19.51
CA GLY A 395 -31.86 -17.31 -18.28
C GLY A 395 -31.37 -15.95 -17.77
N PHE A 396 -30.35 -15.34 -18.39
CA PHE A 396 -29.84 -14.02 -17.98
C PHE A 396 -30.61 -12.83 -18.63
N CYS A 397 -31.35 -13.07 -19.69
CA CYS A 397 -32.27 -12.10 -20.28
C CYS A 397 -33.69 -12.67 -20.20
N SER A 398 -34.46 -12.29 -19.20
CA SER A 398 -35.93 -12.36 -19.27
C SER A 398 -36.41 -11.12 -20.02
N ALA A 399 -37.19 -11.35 -21.08
CA ALA A 399 -37.88 -10.32 -21.84
C ALA A 399 -38.83 -9.51 -20.97
#